data_e8e4fd2b070f51016e463359c3721a4c
#
_entry.id   e8e4fd2b070f51016e463359c3721a4c
#
_cell.length_a   1.000
_cell.length_b   1.000
_cell.length_c   1.000
_cell.angle_alpha   90.00
_cell.angle_beta   90.00
_cell.angle_gamma   90.00
#
_symmetry.space_group_name_H-M   'P 1'
#
loop_
_entity.id
_entity.type
_entity.pdbx_description
1 polymer ?
#
loop_
_entity_poly.entity_id
_entity_poly.type
_entity_poly.pdbx_seq_one_letter_code
_entity_poly.pdbx_strand_id
1 'polypeptide(L)'
;MKTSKKQNLPTINFQIEHLDPFGQGVHKDGKTITFIAGVLPGETGTAKVYKRSKGVQFALLEALDITSSERISPECPHFDQCPGCQYQHTSYENELGYKQAALLRHLSDIKAEQLTIHAAPARLAYRNRIQLHYRHKYIGMLDGARDKIVEVPHCKIIRKELREEFDKLYHQNDWREEHVGRGH
;
A
#
# COMPACT_ATOMS: atom_id res chain seq x y z
N MET A 1 23.34 14.53 13.24
CA MET A 1 22.58 13.97 12.11
C MET A 1 23.39 12.80 11.54
N LYS A 2 22.93 11.54 11.74
CA LYS A 2 23.58 10.38 11.11
C LYS A 2 23.09 10.32 9.67
N THR A 3 23.94 10.67 8.72
CA THR A 3 23.72 10.41 7.30
C THR A 3 23.71 8.91 7.09
N SER A 4 22.53 8.32 6.97
CA SER A 4 22.37 6.94 6.55
C SER A 4 22.91 6.84 5.12
N LYS A 5 24.04 6.13 4.93
CA LYS A 5 24.52 5.72 3.61
C LYS A 5 23.35 4.99 2.93
N LYS A 6 22.82 5.52 1.83
CA LYS A 6 21.88 4.78 0.95
C LYS A 6 22.59 3.50 0.53
N GLN A 7 22.26 2.38 1.17
CA GLN A 7 22.72 1.07 0.71
C GLN A 7 22.09 0.85 -0.66
N ASN A 8 22.91 0.57 -1.66
CA ASN A 8 22.43 0.16 -2.98
C ASN A 8 21.90 -1.28 -2.84
N LEU A 9 20.62 -1.41 -2.43
CA LEU A 9 19.96 -2.68 -2.25
C LEU A 9 19.58 -3.26 -3.62
N PRO A 10 19.62 -4.59 -3.81
CA PRO A 10 19.44 -5.22 -5.11
C PRO A 10 18.01 -5.16 -5.61
N THR A 11 17.85 -5.27 -6.92
CA THR A 11 16.63 -5.73 -7.56
C THR A 11 16.60 -7.25 -7.50
N ILE A 12 15.47 -7.84 -7.24
CA ILE A 12 15.23 -9.27 -7.16
C ILE A 12 14.12 -9.67 -8.13
N ASN A 13 14.18 -10.90 -8.63
CA ASN A 13 13.05 -11.54 -9.27
C ASN A 13 12.14 -12.12 -8.19
N PHE A 14 10.84 -12.14 -8.44
CA PHE A 14 9.88 -12.70 -7.49
C PHE A 14 8.82 -13.55 -8.17
N GLN A 15 8.23 -14.44 -7.39
CA GLN A 15 6.96 -15.11 -7.65
C GLN A 15 6.15 -15.03 -6.37
N ILE A 16 4.94 -14.51 -6.44
CA ILE A 16 4.08 -14.31 -5.25
C ILE A 16 3.32 -15.58 -4.93
N GLU A 17 3.54 -16.10 -3.72
CA GLU A 17 2.86 -17.29 -3.22
C GLU A 17 1.46 -16.94 -2.67
N HIS A 18 1.37 -15.89 -1.87
CA HIS A 18 0.14 -15.45 -1.21
C HIS A 18 0.27 -13.98 -0.75
N LEU A 19 -0.82 -13.42 -0.25
CA LEU A 19 -0.78 -12.12 0.44
C LEU A 19 -0.70 -12.30 1.95
N ASP A 20 0.04 -11.42 2.61
CA ASP A 20 0.07 -11.32 4.07
C ASP A 20 -1.19 -10.61 4.61
N PRO A 21 -1.41 -10.51 5.95
CA PRO A 21 -2.55 -9.78 6.52
C PRO A 21 -2.60 -8.28 6.18
N PHE A 22 -1.49 -7.70 5.73
CA PHE A 22 -1.42 -6.29 5.31
C PHE A 22 -1.62 -6.10 3.81
N GLY A 23 -1.89 -7.18 3.06
CA GLY A 23 -2.08 -7.13 1.61
C GLY A 23 -0.78 -7.01 0.81
N GLN A 24 0.35 -7.36 1.42
CA GLN A 24 1.63 -7.43 0.72
C GLN A 24 1.84 -8.84 0.17
N GLY A 25 2.33 -8.94 -1.06
CA GLY A 25 2.72 -10.23 -1.63
C GLY A 25 3.93 -10.81 -0.93
N VAL A 26 3.88 -12.11 -0.67
CA VAL A 26 4.95 -12.86 -0.03
C VAL A 26 5.71 -13.67 -1.08
N HIS A 27 6.99 -13.39 -1.22
CA HIS A 27 7.94 -14.16 -2.01
C HIS A 27 8.98 -14.80 -1.09
N LYS A 28 9.26 -16.09 -1.28
CA LYS A 28 10.30 -16.81 -0.54
C LYS A 28 11.42 -17.24 -1.47
N ASP A 29 12.64 -16.93 -1.05
CA ASP A 29 13.86 -17.40 -1.69
C ASP A 29 14.76 -18.00 -0.60
N GLY A 30 14.82 -19.32 -0.54
CA GLY A 30 15.50 -20.05 0.53
C GLY A 30 14.98 -19.64 1.92
N LYS A 31 15.84 -19.03 2.73
CA LYS A 31 15.51 -18.53 4.09
C LYS A 31 15.06 -17.08 4.11
N THR A 32 15.06 -16.39 2.97
CA THR A 32 14.70 -14.98 2.88
C THR A 32 13.23 -14.84 2.49
N ILE A 33 12.50 -14.05 3.28
CA ILE A 33 11.12 -13.67 2.99
C ILE A 33 11.11 -12.23 2.49
N THR A 34 10.48 -11.99 1.34
CA THR A 34 10.31 -10.65 0.77
C THR A 34 8.85 -10.28 0.74
N PHE A 35 8.52 -9.11 1.30
CA PHE A 35 7.21 -8.48 1.20
C PHE A 35 7.21 -7.43 0.10
N ILE A 36 6.24 -7.53 -0.81
CA ILE A 36 6.10 -6.64 -1.98
C ILE A 36 4.68 -6.10 -2.01
N ALA A 37 4.52 -4.78 -1.98
CA ALA A 37 3.21 -4.15 -2.10
C ALA A 37 2.75 -4.08 -3.56
N GLY A 38 1.42 -4.10 -3.77
CA GLY A 38 0.82 -3.87 -5.09
C GLY A 38 0.88 -5.07 -6.05
N VAL A 39 1.09 -6.28 -5.53
CA VAL A 39 1.14 -7.53 -6.30
C VAL A 39 0.06 -8.52 -5.84
N LEU A 40 -0.27 -9.49 -6.69
CA LEU A 40 -1.26 -10.54 -6.44
C LEU A 40 -0.62 -11.94 -6.48
N PRO A 41 -1.24 -12.96 -5.86
CA PRO A 41 -0.77 -14.33 -5.94
C PRO A 41 -0.63 -14.82 -7.39
N GLY A 42 0.43 -15.57 -7.65
CA GLY A 42 0.77 -16.09 -8.98
C GLY A 42 1.52 -15.09 -9.87
N GLU A 43 1.58 -13.81 -9.54
CA GLU A 43 2.34 -12.83 -10.31
C GLU A 43 3.84 -13.03 -10.14
N THR A 44 4.57 -12.76 -11.23
CA THR A 44 6.04 -12.77 -11.29
C THR A 44 6.55 -11.45 -11.83
N GLY A 45 7.80 -11.13 -11.53
CA GLY A 45 8.40 -9.87 -12.00
C GLY A 45 9.65 -9.50 -11.23
N THR A 46 9.98 -8.21 -11.25
CA THR A 46 11.13 -7.64 -10.56
C THR A 46 10.71 -6.62 -9.52
N ALA A 47 11.44 -6.60 -8.39
CA ALA A 47 11.18 -5.66 -7.30
C ALA A 47 12.49 -5.13 -6.70
N LYS A 48 12.52 -3.84 -6.36
CA LYS A 48 13.65 -3.16 -5.74
C LYS A 48 13.57 -3.25 -4.23
N VAL A 49 14.52 -3.93 -3.63
CA VAL A 49 14.64 -4.00 -2.17
C VAL A 49 14.98 -2.61 -1.64
N TYR A 50 14.23 -2.14 -0.62
CA TYR A 50 14.51 -0.85 0.03
C TYR A 50 14.81 -0.98 1.52
N LYS A 51 14.50 -2.14 2.12
CA LYS A 51 14.75 -2.37 3.55
C LYS A 51 15.03 -3.84 3.82
N ARG A 52 15.99 -4.12 4.71
CA ARG A 52 16.29 -5.46 5.22
C ARG A 52 16.29 -5.48 6.74
N SER A 53 15.74 -6.55 7.34
CA SER A 53 15.75 -6.74 8.79
C SER A 53 15.61 -8.24 9.12
N LYS A 54 16.63 -8.82 9.76
CA LYS A 54 16.62 -10.17 10.36
C LYS A 54 16.01 -11.28 9.47
N GLY A 55 16.49 -11.44 8.23
CA GLY A 55 16.02 -12.48 7.29
C GLY A 55 14.75 -12.11 6.51
N VAL A 56 14.21 -10.93 6.77
CA VAL A 56 13.06 -10.37 6.06
C VAL A 56 13.51 -9.15 5.27
N GLN A 57 12.96 -8.98 4.08
CA GLN A 57 13.18 -7.77 3.28
C GLN A 57 11.86 -7.23 2.72
N PHE A 58 11.87 -5.94 2.41
CA PHE A 58 10.76 -5.23 1.82
C PHE A 58 11.22 -4.65 0.49
N ALA A 59 10.38 -4.80 -0.53
CA ALA A 59 10.70 -4.35 -1.87
C ALA A 59 9.52 -3.58 -2.50
N LEU A 60 9.85 -2.69 -3.42
CA LEU A 60 8.90 -1.98 -4.26
C LEU A 60 8.84 -2.67 -5.61
N LEU A 61 7.65 -2.88 -6.13
CA LEU A 61 7.42 -3.41 -7.48
C LEU A 61 8.09 -2.52 -8.52
N GLU A 62 8.90 -3.11 -9.41
CA GLU A 62 9.49 -2.41 -10.57
C GLU A 62 8.79 -2.80 -11.87
N ALA A 63 8.59 -4.11 -12.11
CA ALA A 63 7.91 -4.62 -13.29
C ALA A 63 7.21 -5.95 -13.01
N LEU A 64 6.13 -6.21 -13.75
CA LEU A 64 5.46 -7.51 -13.80
C LEU A 64 5.78 -8.18 -15.13
N ASP A 65 6.21 -9.47 -15.07
CA ASP A 65 6.40 -10.32 -16.23
C ASP A 65 5.12 -11.12 -16.52
N ILE A 66 4.49 -11.66 -15.47
CA ILE A 66 3.21 -12.35 -15.52
C ILE A 66 2.24 -11.65 -14.58
N THR A 67 1.09 -11.28 -15.11
CA THR A 67 -0.01 -10.65 -14.35
C THR A 67 -1.09 -11.68 -14.04
N SER A 68 -1.70 -11.55 -12.85
CA SER A 68 -2.87 -12.32 -12.46
C SER A 68 -4.09 -11.92 -13.31
N SER A 69 -4.94 -12.88 -13.68
CA SER A 69 -6.24 -12.63 -14.31
C SER A 69 -7.21 -11.83 -13.40
N GLU A 70 -6.93 -11.79 -12.10
CA GLU A 70 -7.72 -11.03 -11.11
C GLU A 70 -7.27 -9.58 -10.99
N ARG A 71 -6.22 -9.18 -11.72
CA ARG A 71 -5.74 -7.80 -11.71
C ARG A 71 -6.66 -6.89 -12.50
N ILE A 72 -7.02 -5.79 -11.87
CA ILE A 72 -7.80 -4.71 -12.49
C ILE A 72 -7.03 -3.37 -12.35
N SER A 73 -7.41 -2.39 -13.16
CA SER A 73 -6.90 -1.03 -13.01
C SER A 73 -7.46 -0.38 -11.74
N PRO A 74 -6.61 0.16 -10.85
CA PRO A 74 -7.05 0.86 -9.65
C PRO A 74 -7.86 2.12 -9.99
N GLU A 75 -8.95 2.37 -9.25
CA GLU A 75 -9.73 3.60 -9.41
C GLU A 75 -9.01 4.85 -8.90
N CYS A 76 -8.08 4.68 -7.95
CA CYS A 76 -7.31 5.77 -7.38
C CYS A 76 -6.06 6.04 -8.23
N PRO A 77 -5.90 7.27 -8.78
CA PRO A 77 -4.74 7.60 -9.60
C PRO A 77 -3.41 7.63 -8.83
N HIS A 78 -3.48 7.56 -7.50
CA HIS A 78 -2.30 7.59 -6.63
C HIS A 78 -1.89 6.20 -6.13
N PHE A 79 -2.59 5.13 -6.55
CA PHE A 79 -2.42 3.80 -5.97
C PHE A 79 -0.98 3.28 -6.03
N ASP A 80 -0.28 3.48 -7.14
CA ASP A 80 1.07 2.95 -7.34
C ASP A 80 2.13 3.62 -6.45
N GLN A 81 1.84 4.82 -5.93
CA GLN A 81 2.77 5.60 -5.13
C GLN A 81 2.33 5.72 -3.67
N CYS A 82 1.02 5.75 -3.44
CA CYS A 82 0.42 5.98 -2.13
C CYS A 82 0.19 4.65 -1.38
N PRO A 83 0.80 4.44 -0.20
CA PRO A 83 0.63 3.21 0.57
C PRO A 83 -0.69 3.16 1.36
N GLY A 84 -1.60 4.10 1.15
CA GLY A 84 -2.85 4.22 1.91
C GLY A 84 -3.90 3.15 1.60
N CYS A 85 -3.76 2.43 0.48
CA CYS A 85 -4.64 1.34 0.03
C CYS A 85 -3.79 0.17 -0.47
N GLN A 86 -4.23 -1.07 -0.21
CA GLN A 86 -3.46 -2.26 -0.56
C GLN A 86 -4.12 -3.14 -1.63
N TYR A 87 -5.41 -2.97 -1.92
CA TYR A 87 -6.17 -3.94 -2.70
C TYR A 87 -6.87 -3.37 -3.94
N GLN A 88 -6.71 -2.08 -4.29
CA GLN A 88 -7.48 -1.50 -5.41
C GLN A 88 -7.15 -2.10 -6.79
N HIS A 89 -6.06 -2.84 -6.89
CA HIS A 89 -5.64 -3.55 -8.11
C HIS A 89 -6.29 -4.94 -8.28
N THR A 90 -7.31 -5.26 -7.46
CA THR A 90 -8.17 -6.44 -7.62
C THR A 90 -9.62 -6.09 -7.28
N SER A 91 -10.57 -6.97 -7.57
CA SER A 91 -11.99 -6.78 -7.24
C SER A 91 -12.22 -6.76 -5.73
N TYR A 92 -13.36 -6.21 -5.29
CA TYR A 92 -13.70 -6.19 -3.86
C TYR A 92 -13.99 -7.62 -3.34
N GLU A 93 -14.56 -8.47 -4.16
CA GLU A 93 -14.79 -9.88 -3.86
C GLU A 93 -13.46 -10.61 -3.60
N ASN A 94 -12.50 -10.46 -4.51
CA ASN A 94 -11.16 -11.05 -4.35
C ASN A 94 -10.44 -10.47 -3.12
N GLU A 95 -10.56 -9.16 -2.86
CA GLU A 95 -10.01 -8.54 -1.65
C GLU A 95 -10.51 -9.23 -0.37
N LEU A 96 -11.83 -9.50 -0.28
CA LEU A 96 -12.43 -10.20 0.86
C LEU A 96 -11.89 -11.63 0.97
N GLY A 97 -11.78 -12.36 -0.14
CA GLY A 97 -11.19 -13.69 -0.20
C GLY A 97 -9.73 -13.72 0.27
N TYR A 98 -8.92 -12.77 -0.17
CA TYR A 98 -7.52 -12.66 0.28
C TYR A 98 -7.39 -12.36 1.78
N LYS A 99 -8.24 -11.48 2.31
CA LYS A 99 -8.27 -11.19 3.75
C LYS A 99 -8.67 -12.41 4.58
N GLN A 100 -9.68 -13.16 4.12
CA GLN A 100 -10.07 -14.42 4.75
C GLN A 100 -8.92 -15.44 4.71
N ALA A 101 -8.32 -15.66 3.55
CA ALA A 101 -7.21 -16.59 3.40
C ALA A 101 -5.99 -16.20 4.25
N ALA A 102 -5.68 -14.91 4.38
CA ALA A 102 -4.61 -14.43 5.24
C ALA A 102 -4.93 -14.67 6.72
N LEU A 103 -6.17 -14.47 7.16
CA LEU A 103 -6.61 -14.73 8.53
C LEU A 103 -6.53 -16.23 8.87
N LEU A 104 -7.04 -17.09 7.99
CA LEU A 104 -7.04 -18.54 8.18
C LEU A 104 -5.62 -19.13 8.29
N ARG A 105 -4.63 -18.55 7.62
CA ARG A 105 -3.23 -18.97 7.78
C ARG A 105 -2.68 -18.74 9.19
N HIS A 106 -3.29 -17.85 9.98
CA HIS A 106 -2.89 -17.57 11.35
C HIS A 106 -3.78 -18.28 12.38
N LEU A 107 -4.92 -18.80 11.95
CA LEU A 107 -5.92 -19.45 12.79
C LEU A 107 -6.06 -20.91 12.36
N SER A 108 -5.02 -21.72 12.63
CA SER A 108 -4.92 -23.13 12.18
C SER A 108 -6.09 -24.02 12.61
N ASP A 109 -6.76 -23.68 13.71
CA ASP A 109 -7.83 -24.47 14.31
C ASP A 109 -9.23 -24.05 13.83
N ILE A 110 -9.31 -23.00 13.00
CA ILE A 110 -10.58 -22.48 12.46
C ILE A 110 -10.69 -22.82 10.98
N LYS A 111 -11.82 -23.41 10.59
CA LYS A 111 -12.14 -23.69 9.19
C LYS A 111 -12.82 -22.49 8.52
N ALA A 112 -12.69 -22.39 7.21
CA ALA A 112 -13.26 -21.28 6.43
C ALA A 112 -14.78 -21.13 6.64
N GLU A 113 -15.50 -22.23 6.77
CA GLU A 113 -16.95 -22.24 6.96
C GLU A 113 -17.40 -21.65 8.31
N GLN A 114 -16.48 -21.54 9.27
CA GLN A 114 -16.72 -20.95 10.59
C GLN A 114 -16.53 -19.43 10.60
N LEU A 115 -15.98 -18.85 9.53
CA LEU A 115 -15.74 -17.42 9.42
C LEU A 115 -16.81 -16.75 8.55
N THR A 116 -17.58 -15.87 9.18
CA THR A 116 -18.51 -15.00 8.47
C THR A 116 -17.79 -13.71 8.08
N ILE A 117 -17.79 -13.39 6.78
CA ILE A 117 -17.26 -12.12 6.28
C ILE A 117 -18.42 -11.13 6.15
N HIS A 118 -18.30 -10.01 6.83
CA HIS A 118 -19.22 -8.89 6.68
C HIS A 118 -18.58 -7.86 5.72
N ALA A 119 -19.04 -7.86 4.47
CA ALA A 119 -18.60 -6.87 3.49
C ALA A 119 -19.07 -5.47 3.91
N ALA A 120 -18.20 -4.47 3.77
CA ALA A 120 -18.61 -3.08 3.96
C ALA A 120 -19.55 -2.65 2.81
N PRO A 121 -20.57 -1.80 3.08
CA PRO A 121 -21.52 -1.36 2.05
C PRO A 121 -20.87 -0.53 0.95
N ALA A 122 -19.70 0.05 1.21
CA ALA A 122 -18.90 0.80 0.23
C ALA A 122 -17.42 0.52 0.40
N ARG A 123 -16.74 0.22 -0.69
CA ARG A 123 -15.29 0.02 -0.75
C ARG A 123 -14.52 1.34 -0.73
N LEU A 124 -15.11 2.37 -1.29
CA LEU A 124 -14.56 3.73 -1.41
C LEU A 124 -15.40 4.73 -0.62
N ALA A 125 -14.93 5.94 -0.46
CA ALA A 125 -15.62 7.05 0.21
C ALA A 125 -16.11 6.72 1.63
N TYR A 126 -15.42 5.85 2.37
CA TYR A 126 -15.81 5.44 3.73
C TYR A 126 -15.02 6.15 4.83
N ARG A 127 -13.82 6.70 4.52
CA ARG A 127 -12.90 7.20 5.52
C ARG A 127 -13.29 8.60 5.97
N ASN A 128 -13.59 8.75 7.27
CA ASN A 128 -13.97 10.01 7.91
C ASN A 128 -12.80 10.72 8.61
N ARG A 129 -11.60 10.13 8.57
CA ARG A 129 -10.35 10.71 9.12
C ARG A 129 -9.18 10.32 8.23
N ILE A 130 -8.35 11.28 7.90
CA ILE A 130 -7.09 11.07 7.20
C ILE A 130 -5.98 11.79 7.96
N GLN A 131 -4.83 11.15 8.08
CA GLN A 131 -3.62 11.77 8.61
C GLN A 131 -2.67 12.03 7.44
N LEU A 132 -2.33 13.27 7.22
CA LEU A 132 -1.38 13.69 6.21
C LEU A 132 -0.07 14.12 6.88
N HIS A 133 1.02 13.94 6.16
CA HIS A 133 2.32 14.45 6.53
C HIS A 133 2.64 15.66 5.68
N TYR A 134 3.34 16.64 6.25
CA TYR A 134 3.90 17.72 5.46
C TYR A 134 5.42 17.77 5.58
N ARG A 135 6.05 18.19 4.50
CA ARG A 135 7.49 18.39 4.45
C ARG A 135 7.79 19.48 3.44
N HIS A 136 8.40 20.58 3.93
CA HIS A 136 8.56 21.80 3.16
C HIS A 136 7.18 22.31 2.71
N LYS A 137 6.92 22.37 1.41
CA LYS A 137 5.65 22.83 0.82
C LYS A 137 4.76 21.70 0.27
N TYR A 138 5.08 20.44 0.59
CA TYR A 138 4.30 19.29 0.13
C TYR A 138 3.50 18.69 1.28
N ILE A 139 2.23 18.36 1.03
CA ILE A 139 1.36 17.67 1.97
C ILE A 139 0.79 16.41 1.32
N GLY A 140 0.73 15.31 2.06
CA GLY A 140 0.20 14.05 1.53
C GLY A 140 0.55 12.85 2.39
N MET A 141 0.56 11.69 1.77
CA MET A 141 0.98 10.45 2.39
C MET A 141 2.50 10.25 2.23
N LEU A 142 3.12 9.56 3.18
CA LEU A 142 4.49 9.09 2.97
C LEU A 142 4.47 7.91 2.00
N ASP A 143 5.40 7.87 1.06
CA ASP A 143 5.57 6.72 0.16
C ASP A 143 5.92 5.44 0.92
N GLY A 144 5.93 4.29 0.23
CA GLY A 144 6.23 2.99 0.84
C GLY A 144 7.60 2.91 1.51
N ALA A 145 8.59 3.65 1.02
CA ALA A 145 9.92 3.77 1.60
C ALA A 145 9.99 4.85 2.70
N ARG A 146 8.94 5.66 2.90
CA ARG A 146 8.84 6.81 3.81
C ARG A 146 9.88 7.92 3.55
N ASP A 147 10.31 8.03 2.31
CA ASP A 147 11.31 9.02 1.88
C ASP A 147 10.68 10.30 1.33
N LYS A 148 9.53 10.19 0.70
CA LYS A 148 8.87 11.27 -0.03
C LYS A 148 7.42 11.45 0.40
N ILE A 149 6.92 12.68 0.24
CA ILE A 149 5.49 12.97 0.30
C ILE A 149 4.87 12.67 -1.07
N VAL A 150 3.81 11.89 -1.06
CA VAL A 150 2.93 11.65 -2.20
C VAL A 150 1.69 12.50 -1.99
N GLU A 151 1.51 13.55 -2.78
CA GLU A 151 0.30 14.36 -2.75
C GLU A 151 -0.87 13.54 -3.31
N VAL A 152 -2.01 13.58 -2.65
CA VAL A 152 -3.17 12.73 -2.94
C VAL A 152 -4.48 13.53 -3.08
N PRO A 153 -4.52 14.60 -3.89
CA PRO A 153 -5.68 15.48 -4.01
C PRO A 153 -6.95 14.73 -4.43
N HIS A 154 -6.82 13.63 -5.15
CA HIS A 154 -7.96 12.83 -5.64
C HIS A 154 -8.15 11.52 -4.88
N CYS A 155 -7.83 11.51 -3.58
CA CYS A 155 -7.97 10.32 -2.74
C CYS A 155 -9.41 9.79 -2.76
N LYS A 156 -9.61 8.56 -3.23
CA LYS A 156 -10.93 7.95 -3.44
C LYS A 156 -11.59 7.43 -2.17
N ILE A 157 -10.85 7.19 -1.10
CA ILE A 157 -11.39 6.62 0.14
C ILE A 157 -11.94 7.67 1.11
N ILE A 158 -11.69 8.97 0.88
CA ILE A 158 -12.21 10.06 1.71
C ILE A 158 -13.71 10.23 1.46
N ARG A 159 -14.48 10.34 2.54
CA ARG A 159 -15.92 10.61 2.49
C ARG A 159 -16.22 11.96 1.82
N LYS A 160 -17.40 12.04 1.23
CA LYS A 160 -17.85 13.23 0.49
C LYS A 160 -17.81 14.49 1.37
N GLU A 161 -18.19 14.38 2.64
CA GLU A 161 -18.26 15.48 3.59
C GLU A 161 -16.88 16.11 3.91
N LEU A 162 -15.81 15.32 3.76
CA LEU A 162 -14.44 15.83 3.93
C LEU A 162 -13.81 16.30 2.61
N ARG A 163 -14.46 16.05 1.49
CA ARG A 163 -13.87 16.30 0.16
C ARG A 163 -13.61 17.78 -0.05
N GLU A 164 -14.55 18.65 0.31
CA GLU A 164 -14.43 20.09 0.13
C GLU A 164 -13.26 20.68 0.93
N GLU A 165 -13.11 20.26 2.19
CA GLU A 165 -11.98 20.70 3.02
C GLU A 165 -10.65 20.16 2.51
N PHE A 166 -10.66 18.92 2.00
CA PHE A 166 -9.48 18.30 1.42
C PHE A 166 -9.05 19.01 0.13
N ASP A 167 -10.01 19.38 -0.72
CA ASP A 167 -9.76 20.12 -1.96
C ASP A 167 -9.22 21.53 -1.66
N LYS A 168 -9.75 22.24 -0.65
CA LYS A 168 -9.21 23.52 -0.20
C LYS A 168 -7.75 23.41 0.22
N LEU A 169 -7.40 22.36 0.97
CA LEU A 169 -6.04 22.12 1.42
C LEU A 169 -5.02 21.99 0.27
N TYR A 170 -5.43 21.49 -0.87
CA TYR A 170 -4.56 21.36 -2.05
C TYR A 170 -4.59 22.57 -2.99
N HIS A 171 -5.66 23.36 -2.99
CA HIS A 171 -5.83 24.50 -3.88
C HIS A 171 -5.48 25.84 -3.23
N GLN A 172 -5.65 25.97 -1.91
CA GLN A 172 -5.22 27.15 -1.16
C GLN A 172 -3.76 27.00 -0.74
N ASN A 173 -2.89 27.90 -1.23
CA ASN A 173 -1.44 27.76 -1.04
C ASN A 173 -0.89 28.50 0.18
N ASP A 174 -1.71 29.29 0.86
CA ASP A 174 -1.33 30.18 1.98
C ASP A 174 -0.64 29.41 3.10
N TRP A 175 -1.16 28.24 3.49
CA TRP A 175 -0.55 27.40 4.52
C TRP A 175 0.85 26.90 4.15
N ARG A 176 1.17 26.80 2.84
CA ARG A 176 2.47 26.32 2.34
C ARG A 176 3.58 27.35 2.61
N GLU A 177 3.25 28.60 2.73
CA GLU A 177 4.19 29.69 3.05
C GLU A 177 4.43 29.78 4.56
N GLU A 178 3.41 29.53 5.36
CA GLU A 178 3.46 29.62 6.83
C GLU A 178 4.10 28.39 7.50
N HIS A 179 3.98 27.20 6.88
CA HIS A 179 4.44 25.94 7.46
C HIS A 179 5.70 25.43 6.78
N VAL A 180 6.84 25.95 7.22
CA VAL A 180 8.16 25.46 6.76
C VAL A 180 8.67 24.43 7.76
N GLY A 181 8.86 23.18 7.28
CA GLY A 181 9.38 22.12 8.15
C GLY A 181 8.74 20.77 7.92
N ARG A 182 8.55 20.01 9.01
CA ARG A 182 7.95 18.66 9.01
C ARG A 182 6.90 18.58 10.11
N GLY A 183 5.74 17.95 9.78
CA GLY A 183 4.68 17.71 10.73
C GLY A 183 3.66 16.68 10.26
N HIS A 184 2.63 16.49 11.10
CA HIS A 184 1.53 15.54 10.87
C HIS A 184 0.21 16.26 11.01
#